data_e8c7d99a6f6ac58e3b1bf8e795a07c3b
#
_entry.id   e8c7d99a6f6ac58e3b1bf8e795a07c3b
#
_cell.length_a   1.000
_cell.length_b   1.000
_cell.length_c   1.000
_cell.angle_alpha   90.00
_cell.angle_beta   90.00
_cell.angle_gamma   90.00
#
_symmetry.space_group_name_H-M   'P 1'
#
loop_
_entity.id
_entity.type
_entity.pdbx_description
1 polymer ?
#
loop_
_entity_poly.entity_id
_entity_poly.type
_entity_poly.pdbx_seq_one_letter_code
_entity_poly.pdbx_strand_id
1 'polypeptide(L)'
;SALAYGEALWWDRKKLQRWVDTFVCPSSFMAQKMRACGYDFTKLSVICNFIEQDKLDFFHSTGINEGEKSRYYCYVGRLSEEKGVRMLLEVAESLPFPLYIAGDGPLLNELQAKYSSGNVIFLGHLSSREIVRLVKHAQTMVVPSIWYENNPLSVIESLCMGTPVIGAEVGGIPELIREGDGMLFRSEEHTSELQSQRDI
;
A
#
# COMPACT_ATOMS: atom_id res chain seq x y z
N SER A 1 1.20 -31.04 -6.69
CA SER A 1 -0.12 -31.38 -7.24
C SER A 1 -1.19 -30.61 -6.47
N ALA A 2 -2.32 -30.31 -7.12
CA ALA A 2 -3.44 -29.56 -6.52
C ALA A 2 -4.02 -30.28 -5.28
N LEU A 3 -3.94 -31.62 -5.23
CA LEU A 3 -4.34 -32.43 -4.06
C LEU A 3 -3.44 -32.18 -2.85
N ALA A 4 -2.13 -32.14 -3.01
CA ALA A 4 -1.19 -31.86 -1.92
C ALA A 4 -1.37 -30.44 -1.38
N TYR A 5 -1.70 -29.47 -2.25
CA TYR A 5 -2.00 -28.11 -1.86
C TYR A 5 -3.33 -28.01 -1.12
N GLY A 6 -4.35 -28.73 -1.57
CA GLY A 6 -5.64 -28.84 -0.89
C GLY A 6 -5.54 -29.51 0.47
N GLU A 7 -4.75 -30.58 0.60
CA GLU A 7 -4.45 -31.23 1.88
C GLU A 7 -3.68 -30.31 2.84
N ALA A 8 -2.67 -29.59 2.35
CA ALA A 8 -1.93 -28.64 3.16
C ALA A 8 -2.85 -27.52 3.69
N LEU A 9 -3.71 -26.94 2.86
CA LEU A 9 -4.68 -25.93 3.27
C LEU A 9 -5.73 -26.46 4.27
N TRP A 10 -6.15 -27.72 4.12
CA TRP A 10 -7.14 -28.34 5.02
C TRP A 10 -6.50 -28.75 6.36
N TRP A 11 -5.26 -29.23 6.32
CA TRP A 11 -4.50 -29.64 7.50
C TRP A 11 -4.13 -28.46 8.38
N ASP A 12 -3.74 -27.33 7.77
CA ASP A 12 -3.20 -26.19 8.50
C ASP A 12 -4.24 -25.47 9.35
N ARG A 13 -5.46 -25.27 8.87
CA ARG A 13 -6.45 -24.46 9.61
C ARG A 13 -6.83 -25.04 10.97
N LYS A 14 -7.19 -26.32 11.02
CA LYS A 14 -7.63 -26.95 12.28
C LYS A 14 -6.48 -27.26 13.22
N LYS A 15 -5.32 -27.64 12.68
CA LYS A 15 -4.15 -27.93 13.51
C LYS A 15 -3.48 -26.67 14.03
N LEU A 16 -3.25 -25.67 13.20
CA LEU A 16 -2.68 -24.40 13.63
C LEU A 16 -3.48 -23.77 14.77
N GLN A 17 -4.81 -23.80 14.70
CA GLN A 17 -5.65 -23.26 15.76
C GLN A 17 -5.56 -24.06 17.09
N ARG A 18 -5.09 -25.29 17.09
CA ARG A 18 -4.84 -26.06 18.32
C ARG A 18 -3.51 -25.70 18.98
N TRP A 19 -2.51 -25.30 18.17
CA TRP A 19 -1.15 -25.06 18.62
C TRP A 19 -0.84 -23.59 18.84
N VAL A 20 -1.65 -22.69 18.26
CA VAL A 20 -1.46 -21.25 18.34
C VAL A 20 -2.46 -20.67 19.34
N ASP A 21 -1.97 -19.94 20.32
CA ASP A 21 -2.80 -19.25 21.32
C ASP A 21 -3.44 -17.99 20.73
N THR A 22 -2.68 -17.23 19.95
CA THR A 22 -3.14 -15.98 19.35
C THR A 22 -2.53 -15.77 17.95
N PHE A 23 -3.37 -15.39 16.99
CA PHE A 23 -2.96 -14.92 15.67
C PHE A 23 -2.99 -13.40 15.66
N VAL A 24 -1.87 -12.80 15.35
CA VAL A 24 -1.76 -11.34 15.21
C VAL A 24 -2.07 -10.95 13.77
N CYS A 25 -3.07 -10.10 13.60
CA CYS A 25 -3.49 -9.55 12.31
C CYS A 25 -3.04 -8.08 12.21
N PRO A 26 -2.38 -7.65 11.13
CA PRO A 26 -1.91 -6.27 11.01
C PRO A 26 -3.03 -5.26 10.71
N SER A 27 -4.26 -5.73 10.47
CA SER A 27 -5.43 -4.90 10.24
C SER A 27 -6.72 -5.62 10.65
N SER A 28 -7.78 -4.86 10.90
CA SER A 28 -9.12 -5.40 11.11
C SER A 28 -9.64 -6.12 9.87
N PHE A 29 -9.29 -5.62 8.68
CA PHE A 29 -9.57 -6.28 7.41
C PHE A 29 -9.01 -7.72 7.41
N MET A 30 -7.74 -7.91 7.78
CA MET A 30 -7.12 -9.24 7.83
C MET A 30 -7.80 -10.13 8.86
N ALA A 31 -8.11 -9.61 10.04
CA ALA A 31 -8.84 -10.37 11.07
C ALA A 31 -10.22 -10.83 10.58
N GLN A 32 -10.96 -9.97 9.87
CA GLN A 32 -12.26 -10.32 9.28
C GLN A 32 -12.11 -11.40 8.20
N LYS A 33 -11.10 -11.30 7.33
CA LYS A 33 -10.80 -12.34 6.31
C LYS A 33 -10.44 -13.68 6.96
N MET A 34 -9.62 -13.68 8.00
CA MET A 34 -9.29 -14.90 8.74
C MET A 34 -10.53 -15.52 9.39
N ARG A 35 -11.38 -14.68 10.00
CA ARG A 35 -12.67 -15.13 10.56
C ARG A 35 -13.56 -15.77 9.49
N ALA A 36 -13.71 -15.11 8.33
CA ALA A 36 -14.47 -15.65 7.20
C ALA A 36 -13.89 -16.98 6.68
N CYS A 37 -12.57 -17.16 6.81
CA CYS A 37 -11.89 -18.43 6.52
C CYS A 37 -12.02 -19.49 7.63
N GLY A 38 -12.81 -19.26 8.70
CA GLY A 38 -13.08 -20.23 9.76
C GLY A 38 -12.04 -20.26 10.90
N TYR A 39 -11.28 -19.18 11.09
CA TYR A 39 -10.46 -19.01 12.28
C TYR A 39 -11.31 -18.56 13.47
N ASP A 40 -10.98 -19.07 14.66
CA ASP A 40 -11.64 -18.70 15.91
C ASP A 40 -11.38 -17.22 16.23
N PHE A 41 -12.45 -16.43 16.29
CA PHE A 41 -12.37 -15.01 16.55
C PHE A 41 -11.71 -14.70 17.91
N THR A 42 -11.89 -15.57 18.91
CA THR A 42 -11.28 -15.35 20.24
C THR A 42 -9.76 -15.45 20.24
N LYS A 43 -9.18 -16.00 19.17
CA LYS A 43 -7.75 -16.14 18.96
C LYS A 43 -7.16 -15.08 18.02
N LEU A 44 -7.98 -14.15 17.48
CA LEU A 44 -7.52 -13.10 16.59
C LEU A 44 -7.30 -11.81 17.38
N SER A 45 -6.11 -11.24 17.26
CA SER A 45 -5.76 -9.93 17.83
C SER A 45 -5.27 -9.00 16.73
N VAL A 46 -5.76 -7.77 16.71
CA VAL A 46 -5.31 -6.76 15.73
C VAL A 46 -4.19 -5.94 16.34
N ILE A 47 -3.02 -5.99 15.72
CA ILE A 47 -1.86 -5.16 16.07
C ILE A 47 -1.33 -4.57 14.77
N CYS A 48 -1.57 -3.29 14.54
CA CYS A 48 -1.12 -2.58 13.34
C CYS A 48 0.41 -2.54 13.27
N ASN A 49 0.95 -2.48 12.05
CA ASN A 49 2.36 -2.17 11.85
C ASN A 49 2.68 -0.80 12.44
N PHE A 50 3.91 -0.61 12.85
CA PHE A 50 4.41 0.63 13.44
C PHE A 50 5.78 0.97 12.85
N ILE A 51 6.20 2.20 13.07
CA ILE A 51 7.52 2.69 12.71
C ILE A 51 8.38 2.73 13.97
N GLU A 52 9.56 2.14 13.92
CA GLU A 52 10.53 2.18 15.01
C GLU A 52 10.97 3.61 15.31
N GLN A 53 11.30 3.91 16.58
CA GLN A 53 11.65 5.27 17.02
C GLN A 53 12.85 5.84 16.25
N ASP A 54 13.90 5.04 16.05
CA ASP A 54 15.10 5.46 15.32
C ASP A 54 14.76 5.90 13.87
N LYS A 55 13.78 5.24 13.24
CA LYS A 55 13.31 5.60 11.91
C LYS A 55 12.48 6.89 11.92
N LEU A 56 11.66 7.09 12.94
CA LEU A 56 10.94 8.35 13.15
C LEU A 56 11.91 9.51 13.36
N ASP A 57 12.92 9.31 14.20
CA ASP A 57 13.97 10.31 14.45
C ASP A 57 14.75 10.63 13.17
N PHE A 58 15.04 9.61 12.36
CA PHE A 58 15.62 9.81 11.04
C PHE A 58 14.70 10.63 10.11
N PHE A 59 13.40 10.36 10.10
CA PHE A 59 12.45 11.17 9.33
C PHE A 59 12.46 12.64 9.79
N HIS A 60 12.51 12.89 11.08
CA HIS A 60 12.52 14.24 11.63
C HIS A 60 13.89 14.94 11.45
N SER A 61 15.00 14.21 11.50
CA SER A 61 16.35 14.78 11.40
C SER A 61 16.74 15.28 10.00
N THR A 62 15.99 14.95 8.98
CA THR A 62 16.32 15.30 7.59
C THR A 62 16.17 16.78 7.25
N GLY A 63 15.89 17.65 8.23
CA GLY A 63 16.04 19.11 8.11
C GLY A 63 15.17 19.81 7.06
N ILE A 64 14.13 19.15 6.60
CA ILE A 64 13.19 19.71 5.65
C ILE A 64 12.17 20.53 6.43
N ASN A 65 12.16 21.84 6.20
CA ASN A 65 11.18 22.73 6.79
C ASN A 65 9.76 22.35 6.35
N GLU A 66 8.85 22.25 7.28
CA GLU A 66 7.42 21.89 7.08
C GLU A 66 6.65 22.96 6.28
N GLY A 67 7.22 23.67 5.40
CA GLY A 67 6.57 24.74 4.64
C GLY A 67 6.72 24.65 3.14
N GLU A 68 7.66 23.87 2.64
CA GLU A 68 7.98 23.84 1.22
C GLU A 68 7.53 22.54 0.54
N LYS A 69 6.22 22.33 0.43
CA LYS A 69 5.69 21.27 -0.43
C LYS A 69 5.85 21.69 -1.89
N SER A 70 6.52 20.84 -2.66
CA SER A 70 6.62 21.01 -4.11
C SER A 70 5.36 20.50 -4.80
N ARG A 71 5.03 21.07 -5.95
CA ARG A 71 3.83 20.66 -6.70
C ARG A 71 4.09 19.40 -7.52
N TYR A 72 4.25 18.27 -6.83
CA TYR A 72 4.33 16.96 -7.49
C TYR A 72 3.68 15.88 -6.63
N TYR A 73 3.29 14.81 -7.30
CA TYR A 73 2.84 13.57 -6.66
C TYR A 73 4.00 12.57 -6.65
N CYS A 74 4.03 11.67 -5.67
CA CYS A 74 5.00 10.59 -5.68
C CYS A 74 4.33 9.22 -5.49
N TYR A 75 4.96 8.23 -6.07
CA TYR A 75 4.73 6.82 -5.83
C TYR A 75 6.03 6.20 -5.35
N VAL A 76 5.96 5.40 -4.27
CA VAL A 76 7.11 4.66 -3.75
C VAL A 76 6.71 3.21 -3.56
N GLY A 77 7.29 2.31 -4.33
CA GLY A 77 6.96 0.90 -4.23
C GLY A 77 7.43 0.06 -5.42
N ARG A 78 7.11 -1.23 -5.35
CA ARG A 78 7.41 -2.18 -6.42
C ARG A 78 6.55 -1.88 -7.66
N LEU A 79 7.16 -1.91 -8.84
CA LEU A 79 6.46 -1.72 -10.11
C LEU A 79 5.95 -3.08 -10.62
N SER A 80 4.77 -3.46 -10.16
CA SER A 80 4.11 -4.74 -10.46
C SER A 80 2.61 -4.55 -10.59
N GLU A 81 1.93 -5.49 -11.24
CA GLU A 81 0.50 -5.38 -11.58
C GLU A 81 -0.38 -5.12 -10.34
N GLU A 82 -0.14 -5.88 -9.28
CA GLU A 82 -0.93 -5.79 -8.04
C GLU A 82 -0.85 -4.41 -7.35
N LYS A 83 0.17 -3.61 -7.69
CA LYS A 83 0.34 -2.26 -7.15
C LYS A 83 -0.40 -1.18 -7.93
N GLY A 84 -1.10 -1.53 -9.02
CA GLY A 84 -1.96 -0.61 -9.76
C GLY A 84 -1.23 0.54 -10.47
N VAL A 85 0.06 0.38 -10.74
CA VAL A 85 0.90 1.46 -11.29
C VAL A 85 0.46 1.88 -12.69
N ARG A 86 -0.07 0.94 -13.50
CA ARG A 86 -0.56 1.26 -14.85
C ARG A 86 -1.68 2.31 -14.81
N MET A 87 -2.69 2.07 -14.00
CA MET A 87 -3.81 2.99 -13.82
C MET A 87 -3.34 4.37 -13.33
N LEU A 88 -2.38 4.40 -12.40
CA LEU A 88 -1.81 5.65 -11.93
C LEU A 88 -1.12 6.43 -13.06
N LEU A 89 -0.35 5.75 -13.90
CA LEU A 89 0.38 6.38 -15.01
C LEU A 89 -0.56 6.91 -16.10
N GLU A 90 -1.63 6.19 -16.42
CA GLU A 90 -2.67 6.63 -17.36
C GLU A 90 -3.33 7.93 -16.91
N VAL A 91 -3.63 8.05 -15.63
CA VAL A 91 -4.19 9.28 -15.06
C VAL A 91 -3.15 10.40 -15.02
N ALA A 92 -1.89 10.08 -14.67
CA ALA A 92 -0.83 11.07 -14.48
C ALA A 92 -0.48 11.85 -15.77
N GLU A 93 -0.63 11.23 -16.95
CA GLU A 93 -0.40 11.92 -18.23
C GLU A 93 -1.35 13.12 -18.45
N SER A 94 -2.55 13.07 -17.86
CA SER A 94 -3.55 14.13 -17.97
C SER A 94 -3.43 15.21 -16.88
N LEU A 95 -2.58 15.00 -15.86
CA LEU A 95 -2.44 15.92 -14.75
C LEU A 95 -1.45 17.06 -15.06
N PRO A 96 -1.70 18.26 -14.51
CA PRO A 96 -0.80 19.41 -14.71
C PRO A 96 0.47 19.36 -13.86
N PHE A 97 0.62 18.35 -12.97
CA PHE A 97 1.73 18.24 -12.04
C PHE A 97 2.53 16.96 -12.28
N PRO A 98 3.87 17.01 -12.11
CA PRO A 98 4.71 15.83 -12.27
C PRO A 98 4.37 14.71 -11.27
N LEU A 99 4.50 13.48 -11.75
CA LEU A 99 4.47 12.28 -10.94
C LEU A 99 5.87 11.64 -10.89
N TYR A 100 6.45 11.57 -9.71
CA TYR A 100 7.74 10.90 -9.48
C TYR A 100 7.50 9.46 -9.04
N ILE A 101 8.10 8.53 -9.77
CA ILE A 101 8.00 7.08 -9.53
C ILE A 101 9.32 6.58 -8.98
N ALA A 102 9.35 6.19 -7.70
CA ALA A 102 10.50 5.57 -7.05
C ALA A 102 10.24 4.09 -6.80
N GLY A 103 11.14 3.27 -7.28
CA GLY A 103 11.10 1.81 -7.12
C GLY A 103 11.53 1.07 -8.36
N ASP A 104 11.48 -0.25 -8.24
CA ASP A 104 11.84 -1.20 -9.28
C ASP A 104 10.80 -2.31 -9.35
N GLY A 105 10.83 -3.11 -10.42
CA GLY A 105 9.90 -4.22 -10.58
C GLY A 105 9.76 -4.71 -12.02
N PRO A 106 9.01 -5.79 -12.22
CA PRO A 106 8.88 -6.42 -13.53
C PRO A 106 8.30 -5.50 -14.62
N LEU A 107 7.56 -4.47 -14.23
CA LEU A 107 6.93 -3.54 -15.17
C LEU A 107 7.81 -2.34 -15.53
N LEU A 108 8.96 -2.11 -14.87
CA LEU A 108 9.75 -0.90 -15.02
C LEU A 108 10.08 -0.58 -16.48
N ASN A 109 10.68 -1.52 -17.21
CA ASN A 109 11.14 -1.29 -18.58
C ASN A 109 10.00 -0.98 -19.53
N GLU A 110 8.88 -1.69 -19.40
CA GLU A 110 7.70 -1.49 -20.21
C GLU A 110 7.07 -0.11 -19.94
N LEU A 111 6.90 0.23 -18.65
CA LEU A 111 6.29 1.49 -18.25
C LEU A 111 7.16 2.69 -18.63
N GLN A 112 8.49 2.58 -18.48
CA GLN A 112 9.41 3.62 -18.94
C GLN A 112 9.33 3.83 -20.45
N ALA A 113 9.27 2.75 -21.23
CA ALA A 113 9.16 2.87 -22.69
C ALA A 113 7.85 3.55 -23.12
N LYS A 114 6.76 3.30 -22.39
CA LYS A 114 5.44 3.86 -22.71
C LYS A 114 5.26 5.31 -22.21
N TYR A 115 5.78 5.65 -21.04
CA TYR A 115 5.51 6.91 -20.33
C TYR A 115 6.76 7.78 -20.12
N SER A 116 7.79 7.66 -20.96
CA SER A 116 9.02 8.43 -20.84
C SER A 116 8.92 9.89 -21.31
N SER A 117 7.80 10.28 -21.91
CA SER A 117 7.55 11.65 -22.36
C SER A 117 6.44 12.28 -21.53
N GLY A 118 6.72 13.41 -20.87
CA GLY A 118 5.71 14.18 -20.18
C GLY A 118 5.93 14.33 -18.68
N ASN A 119 4.85 14.30 -17.90
CA ASN A 119 4.86 14.60 -16.47
C ASN A 119 5.28 13.40 -15.58
N VAL A 120 5.65 12.25 -16.15
CA VAL A 120 6.06 11.07 -15.40
C VAL A 120 7.57 10.95 -15.37
N ILE A 121 8.14 10.88 -14.17
CA ILE A 121 9.58 10.85 -13.94
C ILE A 121 9.92 9.59 -13.13
N PHE A 122 10.61 8.66 -13.78
CA PHE A 122 11.08 7.44 -13.12
C PHE A 122 12.44 7.67 -12.47
N LEU A 123 12.52 7.47 -11.17
CA LEU A 123 13.73 7.67 -10.36
C LEU A 123 14.51 6.37 -10.11
N GLY A 124 13.92 5.20 -10.45
CA GLY A 124 14.50 3.92 -10.13
C GLY A 124 14.56 3.64 -8.63
N HIS A 125 15.53 2.81 -8.23
CA HIS A 125 15.74 2.50 -6.82
C HIS A 125 16.42 3.66 -6.09
N LEU A 126 15.82 4.13 -5.01
CA LEU A 126 16.33 5.21 -4.17
C LEU A 126 16.79 4.67 -2.81
N SER A 127 17.81 5.32 -2.25
CA SER A 127 18.21 5.11 -0.85
C SER A 127 17.15 5.61 0.13
N SER A 128 17.15 5.14 1.36
CA SER A 128 16.20 5.59 2.39
C SER A 128 16.18 7.11 2.57
N ARG A 129 17.34 7.77 2.47
CA ARG A 129 17.44 9.24 2.60
C ARG A 129 16.78 9.96 1.42
N GLU A 130 16.93 9.43 0.21
CA GLU A 130 16.31 9.98 -1.00
C GLU A 130 14.80 9.78 -0.98
N ILE A 131 14.32 8.61 -0.52
CA ILE A 131 12.89 8.34 -0.32
C ILE A 131 12.29 9.34 0.67
N VAL A 132 12.94 9.58 1.82
CA VAL A 132 12.45 10.55 2.81
C VAL A 132 12.35 11.95 2.19
N ARG A 133 13.36 12.38 1.43
CA ARG A 133 13.34 13.68 0.75
C ARG A 133 12.21 13.74 -0.28
N LEU A 134 12.08 12.70 -1.10
CA LEU A 134 11.03 12.62 -2.12
C LEU A 134 9.64 12.72 -1.48
N VAL A 135 9.36 11.92 -0.47
CA VAL A 135 8.04 11.87 0.15
C VAL A 135 7.75 13.17 0.91
N LYS A 136 8.68 13.69 1.70
CA LYS A 136 8.48 14.92 2.48
C LYS A 136 8.17 16.14 1.62
N HIS A 137 8.77 16.28 0.46
CA HIS A 137 8.52 17.40 -0.45
C HIS A 137 7.31 17.19 -1.36
N ALA A 138 6.82 15.97 -1.48
CA ALA A 138 5.65 15.69 -2.28
C ALA A 138 4.40 16.36 -1.71
N GLN A 139 3.51 16.79 -2.58
CA GLN A 139 2.20 17.27 -2.18
C GLN A 139 1.35 16.14 -1.61
N THR A 140 1.47 14.96 -2.19
CA THR A 140 0.84 13.72 -1.70
C THR A 140 1.55 12.49 -2.27
N MET A 141 1.48 11.39 -1.54
CA MET A 141 1.88 10.08 -2.02
C MET A 141 0.65 9.32 -2.52
N VAL A 142 0.77 8.62 -3.64
CA VAL A 142 -0.33 7.82 -4.22
C VAL A 142 -0.05 6.34 -4.02
N VAL A 143 -1.06 5.61 -3.50
CA VAL A 143 -1.00 4.16 -3.26
C VAL A 143 -2.17 3.51 -4.00
N PRO A 144 -2.00 3.20 -5.30
CA PRO A 144 -3.09 2.78 -6.19
C PRO A 144 -3.29 1.26 -6.23
N SER A 145 -2.90 0.54 -5.17
CA SER A 145 -2.95 -0.92 -5.14
C SER A 145 -4.32 -1.47 -5.54
N ILE A 146 -4.31 -2.47 -6.44
CA ILE A 146 -5.53 -3.17 -6.88
C ILE A 146 -5.75 -4.47 -6.09
N TRP A 147 -4.74 -4.99 -5.42
CA TRP A 147 -4.86 -6.13 -4.53
C TRP A 147 -4.87 -5.72 -3.06
N TYR A 148 -5.38 -6.61 -2.23
CA TYR A 148 -5.48 -6.38 -0.79
C TYR A 148 -4.13 -6.10 -0.14
N GLU A 149 -3.98 -4.88 0.37
CA GLU A 149 -2.91 -4.52 1.28
C GLU A 149 -3.38 -4.78 2.72
N ASN A 150 -2.55 -5.39 3.53
CA ASN A 150 -2.94 -5.64 4.92
C ASN A 150 -2.81 -4.39 5.77
N ASN A 151 -1.60 -3.85 5.83
CA ASN A 151 -1.27 -2.64 6.59
C ASN A 151 0.04 -2.06 6.03
N PRO A 152 -0.03 -1.36 4.88
CA PRO A 152 1.15 -0.99 4.11
C PRO A 152 2.03 0.03 4.86
N LEU A 153 3.28 -0.34 5.09
CA LEU A 153 4.27 0.52 5.75
C LEU A 153 4.49 1.83 4.99
N SER A 154 4.41 1.82 3.67
CA SER A 154 4.56 3.05 2.86
C SER A 154 3.52 4.11 3.20
N VAL A 155 2.28 3.72 3.49
CA VAL A 155 1.24 4.66 3.97
C VAL A 155 1.62 5.22 5.32
N ILE A 156 1.97 4.36 6.28
CA ILE A 156 2.35 4.77 7.64
C ILE A 156 3.55 5.70 7.60
N GLU A 157 4.57 5.36 6.82
CA GLU A 157 5.79 6.17 6.64
C GLU A 157 5.47 7.54 6.04
N SER A 158 4.62 7.61 5.02
CA SER A 158 4.21 8.87 4.41
C SER A 158 3.52 9.79 5.43
N LEU A 159 2.56 9.24 6.18
CA LEU A 159 1.84 9.99 7.21
C LEU A 159 2.77 10.44 8.35
N CYS A 160 3.71 9.58 8.78
CA CYS A 160 4.74 9.95 9.76
C CYS A 160 5.68 11.06 9.27
N MET A 161 5.86 11.18 7.97
CA MET A 161 6.62 12.27 7.32
C MET A 161 5.80 13.54 7.09
N GLY A 162 4.52 13.58 7.49
CA GLY A 162 3.61 14.70 7.28
C GLY A 162 3.16 14.86 5.82
N THR A 163 3.20 13.78 5.03
CA THR A 163 2.75 13.80 3.65
C THR A 163 1.45 13.02 3.51
N PRO A 164 0.35 13.68 3.10
CA PRO A 164 -0.94 13.04 2.93
C PRO A 164 -0.91 11.95 1.85
N VAL A 165 -1.85 11.02 1.92
CA VAL A 165 -1.91 9.87 1.02
C VAL A 165 -3.21 9.85 0.24
N ILE A 166 -3.12 9.62 -1.08
CA ILE A 166 -4.27 9.20 -1.90
C ILE A 166 -4.17 7.68 -2.04
N GLY A 167 -5.05 6.95 -1.36
CA GLY A 167 -5.04 5.49 -1.28
C GLY A 167 -6.24 4.85 -1.93
N ALA A 168 -6.05 3.67 -2.54
CA ALA A 168 -7.16 2.85 -2.99
C ALA A 168 -7.98 2.33 -1.80
N GLU A 169 -9.31 2.32 -1.90
CA GLU A 169 -10.22 1.79 -0.88
C GLU A 169 -10.20 0.25 -0.90
N VAL A 170 -9.06 -0.36 -0.59
CA VAL A 170 -8.82 -1.80 -0.68
C VAL A 170 -8.02 -2.31 0.50
N GLY A 171 -8.40 -3.48 1.02
CA GLY A 171 -7.69 -4.13 2.12
C GLY A 171 -7.71 -3.32 3.41
N GLY A 172 -6.55 -3.18 4.03
CA GLY A 172 -6.35 -2.40 5.27
C GLY A 172 -5.96 -0.93 5.03
N ILE A 173 -5.85 -0.46 3.78
CA ILE A 173 -5.52 0.96 3.48
C ILE A 173 -6.54 1.91 4.13
N PRO A 174 -7.87 1.66 4.05
CA PRO A 174 -8.86 2.54 4.66
C PRO A 174 -8.75 2.69 6.19
N GLU A 175 -8.11 1.73 6.85
CA GLU A 175 -7.91 1.79 8.30
C GLU A 175 -6.80 2.78 8.70
N LEU A 176 -5.91 3.14 7.76
CA LEU A 176 -4.76 4.02 7.99
C LEU A 176 -5.03 5.48 7.61
N ILE A 177 -5.89 5.75 6.63
CA ILE A 177 -6.14 7.09 6.10
C ILE A 177 -7.42 7.63 6.74
N ARG A 178 -7.27 8.62 7.64
CA ARG A 178 -8.37 9.30 8.32
C ARG A 178 -8.68 10.62 7.64
N GLU A 179 -9.77 11.25 8.04
CA GLU A 179 -10.10 12.61 7.63
C GLU A 179 -8.96 13.58 8.00
N GLY A 180 -8.46 14.29 7.00
CA GLY A 180 -7.29 15.17 7.13
C GLY A 180 -5.95 14.54 6.78
N ASP A 181 -5.83 13.22 6.80
CA ASP A 181 -4.59 12.50 6.47
C ASP A 181 -4.44 12.21 4.97
N GLY A 182 -5.51 12.38 4.19
CA GLY A 182 -5.51 12.09 2.76
C GLY A 182 -6.90 11.81 2.20
N MET A 183 -6.94 11.06 1.12
CA MET A 183 -8.17 10.70 0.41
C MET A 183 -8.18 9.22 0.04
N LEU A 184 -9.36 8.61 0.04
CA LEU A 184 -9.59 7.27 -0.49
C LEU A 184 -10.29 7.37 -1.85
N PHE A 185 -9.94 6.48 -2.78
CA PHE A 185 -10.63 6.34 -4.05
C PHE A 185 -11.00 4.88 -4.32
N ARG A 186 -12.07 4.69 -5.07
CA ARG A 186 -12.49 3.37 -5.56
C ARG A 186 -12.12 3.25 -7.03
N SER A 187 -11.48 2.14 -7.40
CA SER A 187 -11.35 1.77 -8.80
C SER A 187 -12.58 0.97 -9.24
N GLU A 188 -12.95 1.07 -10.53
CA GLU A 188 -14.09 0.31 -11.10
C GLU A 188 -13.84 -1.20 -11.03
N GLU A 189 -12.60 -1.66 -11.09
CA GLU A 189 -12.23 -3.07 -10.96
C GLU A 189 -12.64 -3.66 -9.61
N HIS A 190 -12.57 -2.89 -8.51
CA HIS A 190 -13.00 -3.33 -7.19
C HIS A 190 -14.52 -3.44 -7.03
N THR A 191 -15.29 -2.71 -7.83
CA THR A 191 -16.75 -2.75 -7.77
C THR A 191 -17.29 -4.09 -8.26
N SER A 192 -16.65 -4.71 -9.25
CA SER A 192 -17.03 -6.01 -9.79
C SER A 192 -16.73 -7.18 -8.84
N GLU A 193 -15.62 -7.14 -8.10
CA GLU A 193 -15.28 -8.16 -7.10
C GLU A 193 -16.20 -8.13 -5.87
N LEU A 194 -16.59 -6.94 -5.41
CA LEU A 194 -17.53 -6.79 -4.29
C LEU A 194 -18.94 -7.25 -4.65
N GLN A 195 -19.35 -7.14 -5.91
CA GLN A 195 -20.61 -7.69 -6.38
C GLN A 195 -20.58 -9.22 -6.41
N SER A 196 -19.48 -9.83 -6.88
CA SER A 196 -19.37 -11.30 -6.92
C SER A 196 -19.30 -11.96 -5.53
N GLN A 197 -18.89 -11.21 -4.48
CA GLN A 197 -18.88 -11.70 -3.10
C GLN A 197 -20.21 -11.56 -2.36
N ARG A 198 -21.17 -10.83 -2.89
CA ARG A 198 -22.55 -10.73 -2.33
C ARG A 198 -23.46 -11.85 -2.83
N ASP A 199 -23.05 -12.55 -3.88
CA ASP A 199 -23.83 -13.61 -4.54
C ASP A 199 -23.38 -15.02 -4.11
N ILE A 200 -22.55 -15.16 -3.05
CA ILE A 200 -22.15 -16.41 -2.41
C ILE A 200 -22.60 -16.41 -0.93
#